data_956df77ee71a62f1af24da6eb7f84b97
#
_entry.id   956df77ee71a62f1af24da6eb7f84b97
#
_cell.length_a   1.000
_cell.length_b   1.000
_cell.length_c   1.000
_cell.angle_alpha   90.00
_cell.angle_beta   90.00
_cell.angle_gamma   90.00
#
_symmetry.space_group_name_H-M   'P 1'
#
loop_
_entity.id
_entity.type
_entity.pdbx_description
1 polymer ?
#
loop_
_entity_poly.entity_id
_entity_poly.type
_entity_poly.pdbx_seq_one_letter_code
_entity_poly.pdbx_strand_id
1 'polypeptide(L)'
;SVIVKSNLYDSEIKLSDENFKKEYYLLKKNGCKDLKTILEQELNRQGILLDENEVKEKVSEIKAYFDRVLVLTIMPTEACNFRCVYCYEDHENITMKTDIVVGIERFLEKNYAKYNHISISWFGGEPTLCKDIVLRINRLIKSLVDNDKSKYTFTMTTNGYLLDEQSFLEYYDSGIVSYQITLDGWNHDKKRLLKNGQPTLKKIIENLDAIHKLPDTYKFNIMIRNNILAGDRDFSWYDFLNEKYGEDVRFGILVRQVCDLGGEGVKSLDLLHAITGKKLIKDHINYIDNLKIRCDNTGNIGLGNEMCYASYKNGFTIRASGKVEKCTVALNKSQNEVGYIDGYGNLHLDLKKNEVWSENILYDKCFSCNKIFSCLNNMCPF
;
A
#
# COMPACT_ATOMS: atom_id res chain seq x y z
N SER A 1 27.13 4.48 -21.79
CA SER A 1 26.17 3.41 -22.05
C SER A 1 24.82 3.77 -21.43
N VAL A 2 23.75 3.34 -22.07
CA VAL A 2 22.36 3.45 -21.54
C VAL A 2 21.91 2.05 -21.21
N ILE A 3 21.39 1.84 -19.99
CA ILE A 3 20.76 0.59 -19.58
C ILE A 3 19.25 0.75 -19.76
N VAL A 4 18.64 -0.14 -20.52
CA VAL A 4 17.20 -0.18 -20.77
C VAL A 4 16.66 -1.43 -20.09
N LYS A 5 15.63 -1.27 -19.27
CA LYS A 5 15.00 -2.36 -18.49
C LYS A 5 13.56 -2.56 -18.93
N SER A 6 13.11 -3.81 -18.90
CA SER A 6 11.70 -4.13 -19.06
C SER A 6 10.89 -3.67 -17.82
N ASN A 7 9.65 -3.24 -18.07
CA ASN A 7 8.69 -2.97 -17.01
C ASN A 7 7.84 -4.23 -16.66
N LEU A 8 7.98 -5.31 -17.43
CA LEU A 8 7.20 -6.55 -17.29
C LEU A 8 8.04 -7.77 -16.94
N TYR A 9 9.30 -7.77 -17.38
CA TYR A 9 10.20 -8.93 -17.29
C TYR A 9 11.49 -8.52 -16.60
N ASP A 10 12.13 -9.43 -15.92
CA ASP A 10 13.46 -9.21 -15.33
C ASP A 10 14.53 -9.30 -16.41
N SER A 11 14.47 -8.35 -17.34
CA SER A 11 15.39 -8.25 -18.48
C SER A 11 15.90 -6.83 -18.63
N GLU A 12 17.18 -6.72 -18.99
CA GLU A 12 17.83 -5.46 -19.29
C GLU A 12 18.78 -5.59 -20.48
N ILE A 13 18.95 -4.52 -21.24
CA ILE A 13 19.93 -4.42 -22.31
C ILE A 13 20.80 -3.17 -22.11
N LYS A 14 22.09 -3.31 -22.35
CA LYS A 14 23.06 -2.20 -22.30
C LYS A 14 23.38 -1.69 -23.69
N LEU A 15 22.87 -0.50 -24.01
CA LEU A 15 23.17 0.18 -25.27
C LEU A 15 24.50 0.94 -25.15
N SER A 16 25.52 0.51 -25.88
CA SER A 16 26.82 1.17 -25.94
C SER A 16 27.00 1.99 -27.22
N ASP A 17 26.41 1.58 -28.34
CA ASP A 17 26.45 2.25 -29.62
C ASP A 17 25.63 3.54 -29.61
N GLU A 18 26.21 4.63 -30.22
CA GLU A 18 25.58 5.96 -30.21
C GLU A 18 24.35 6.04 -31.14
N ASN A 19 24.30 5.25 -32.22
CA ASN A 19 23.13 5.22 -33.11
C ASN A 19 21.98 4.53 -32.43
N PHE A 20 22.22 3.39 -31.72
CA PHE A 20 21.20 2.71 -30.93
C PHE A 20 20.69 3.55 -29.77
N LYS A 21 21.55 4.35 -29.13
CA LYS A 21 21.11 5.31 -28.13
C LYS A 21 20.18 6.38 -28.70
N LYS A 22 20.55 6.98 -29.85
CA LYS A 22 19.68 7.96 -30.52
C LYS A 22 18.34 7.36 -30.93
N GLU A 23 18.35 6.18 -31.50
CA GLU A 23 17.15 5.44 -31.89
C GLU A 23 16.28 5.15 -30.69
N TYR A 24 16.86 4.65 -29.58
CA TYR A 24 16.14 4.42 -28.34
C TYR A 24 15.45 5.69 -27.79
N TYR A 25 16.15 6.85 -27.82
CA TYR A 25 15.54 8.10 -27.39
C TYR A 25 14.40 8.56 -28.32
N LEU A 26 14.48 8.28 -29.62
CA LEU A 26 13.39 8.54 -30.55
C LEU A 26 12.18 7.61 -30.27
N LEU A 27 12.43 6.33 -30.05
CA LEU A 27 11.39 5.37 -29.64
C LEU A 27 10.70 5.78 -28.34
N LYS A 28 11.47 6.19 -27.34
CA LYS A 28 10.94 6.67 -26.08
C LYS A 28 10.04 7.91 -26.23
N LYS A 29 10.32 8.76 -27.21
CA LYS A 29 9.55 9.98 -27.50
C LYS A 29 8.30 9.71 -28.32
N ASN A 30 8.39 8.84 -29.32
CA ASN A 30 7.38 8.67 -30.37
C ASN A 30 6.55 7.37 -30.22
N GLY A 31 6.99 6.44 -29.36
CA GLY A 31 6.47 5.07 -29.30
C GLY A 31 6.90 4.21 -30.49
N CYS A 32 6.54 2.93 -30.44
CA CYS A 32 6.74 1.98 -31.53
C CYS A 32 5.38 1.44 -31.96
N LYS A 33 5.10 1.47 -33.27
CA LYS A 33 3.87 0.87 -33.83
C LYS A 33 4.12 -0.46 -34.49
N ASP A 34 5.25 -0.58 -35.15
CA ASP A 34 5.69 -1.80 -35.87
C ASP A 34 7.18 -2.00 -35.61
N LEU A 35 7.63 -3.23 -35.45
CA LEU A 35 9.04 -3.59 -35.22
C LEU A 35 9.84 -3.52 -36.53
N LYS A 36 10.36 -2.36 -36.86
CA LYS A 36 11.01 -2.09 -38.17
C LYS A 36 12.54 -2.15 -38.13
N THR A 37 13.14 -1.82 -37.00
CA THR A 37 14.59 -1.74 -36.89
C THR A 37 15.18 -2.93 -36.14
N ILE A 38 16.50 -3.14 -36.30
CA ILE A 38 17.23 -4.19 -35.57
C ILE A 38 17.15 -3.95 -34.06
N LEU A 39 17.23 -2.69 -33.62
CA LEU A 39 17.08 -2.37 -32.18
C LEU A 39 15.69 -2.67 -31.67
N GLU A 40 14.62 -2.31 -32.41
CA GLU A 40 13.24 -2.60 -32.04
C GLU A 40 13.00 -4.10 -31.91
N GLN A 41 13.47 -4.90 -32.87
CA GLN A 41 13.38 -6.36 -32.86
C GLN A 41 14.14 -6.98 -31.68
N GLU A 42 15.35 -6.48 -31.38
CA GLU A 42 16.12 -6.97 -30.24
C GLU A 42 15.48 -6.59 -28.91
N LEU A 43 14.98 -5.35 -28.76
CA LEU A 43 14.26 -4.92 -27.57
C LEU A 43 12.95 -5.71 -27.37
N ASN A 44 12.27 -6.05 -28.48
CA ASN A 44 11.07 -6.91 -28.41
C ASN A 44 11.45 -8.32 -27.98
N ARG A 45 12.48 -8.93 -28.59
CA ARG A 45 12.96 -10.27 -28.22
C ARG A 45 13.31 -10.37 -26.72
N GLN A 46 13.80 -9.28 -26.12
CA GLN A 46 14.12 -9.19 -24.70
C GLN A 46 12.88 -8.81 -23.83
N GLY A 47 11.71 -8.65 -24.41
CA GLY A 47 10.50 -8.22 -23.69
C GLY A 47 10.58 -6.79 -23.15
N ILE A 48 11.46 -5.96 -23.69
CA ILE A 48 11.62 -4.55 -23.29
C ILE A 48 10.72 -3.64 -24.11
N LEU A 49 10.54 -3.96 -25.39
CA LEU A 49 9.66 -3.26 -26.33
C LEU A 49 8.58 -4.25 -26.80
N LEU A 50 7.33 -3.83 -26.75
CA LEU A 50 6.20 -4.57 -27.29
C LEU A 50 5.54 -3.77 -28.42
N ASP A 51 5.01 -4.46 -29.44
CA ASP A 51 4.17 -3.81 -30.41
C ASP A 51 2.77 -3.51 -29.83
N GLU A 52 1.95 -2.76 -30.56
CA GLU A 52 0.63 -2.33 -30.06
C GLU A 52 -0.31 -3.52 -29.78
N ASN A 53 -0.23 -4.61 -30.56
CA ASN A 53 -1.09 -5.78 -30.36
C ASN A 53 -0.64 -6.57 -29.13
N GLU A 54 0.67 -6.78 -28.96
CA GLU A 54 1.25 -7.41 -27.78
C GLU A 54 0.92 -6.61 -26.51
N VAL A 55 0.95 -5.26 -26.57
CA VAL A 55 0.54 -4.40 -25.45
C VAL A 55 -0.94 -4.59 -25.13
N LYS A 56 -1.82 -4.63 -26.15
CA LYS A 56 -3.27 -4.84 -25.94
C LYS A 56 -3.56 -6.21 -25.32
N GLU A 57 -2.92 -7.26 -25.82
CA GLU A 57 -3.04 -8.60 -25.29
C GLU A 57 -2.59 -8.66 -23.82
N LYS A 58 -1.41 -8.12 -23.52
CA LYS A 58 -0.85 -8.10 -22.17
C LYS A 58 -1.71 -7.29 -21.20
N VAL A 59 -2.24 -6.16 -21.62
CA VAL A 59 -3.19 -5.36 -20.82
C VAL A 59 -4.47 -6.16 -20.54
N SER A 60 -4.96 -6.92 -21.51
CA SER A 60 -6.15 -7.77 -21.33
C SER A 60 -5.89 -8.88 -20.30
N GLU A 61 -4.73 -9.55 -20.37
CA GLU A 61 -4.32 -10.56 -19.39
C GLU A 61 -4.21 -9.97 -17.97
N ILE A 62 -3.56 -8.80 -17.85
CA ILE A 62 -3.40 -8.12 -16.56
C ILE A 62 -4.76 -7.73 -15.97
N LYS A 63 -5.68 -7.18 -16.79
CA LYS A 63 -7.04 -6.87 -16.34
C LYS A 63 -7.79 -8.12 -15.90
N ALA A 64 -7.74 -9.19 -16.68
CA ALA A 64 -8.40 -10.44 -16.34
C ALA A 64 -7.84 -11.06 -15.04
N TYR A 65 -6.54 -10.92 -14.78
CA TYR A 65 -5.95 -11.30 -13.50
C TYR A 65 -6.51 -10.47 -12.34
N PHE A 66 -6.51 -9.14 -12.46
CA PHE A 66 -6.99 -8.23 -11.40
C PHE A 66 -8.50 -8.37 -11.16
N ASP A 67 -9.30 -8.71 -12.16
CA ASP A 67 -10.72 -9.00 -11.98
C ASP A 67 -10.97 -10.24 -11.09
N ARG A 68 -9.94 -11.07 -10.88
CA ARG A 68 -9.98 -12.24 -10.02
C ARG A 68 -9.15 -12.07 -8.73
N VAL A 69 -8.82 -10.84 -8.35
CA VAL A 69 -8.18 -10.52 -7.06
C VAL A 69 -9.21 -9.82 -6.17
N LEU A 70 -9.40 -10.32 -4.97
CA LEU A 70 -10.17 -9.66 -3.92
C LEU A 70 -9.23 -8.85 -3.03
N VAL A 71 -9.44 -7.56 -2.93
CA VAL A 71 -8.68 -6.67 -2.05
C VAL A 71 -9.61 -6.06 -1.01
N LEU A 72 -9.46 -6.44 0.23
CA LEU A 72 -10.24 -5.89 1.33
C LEU A 72 -9.35 -5.11 2.29
N THR A 73 -9.66 -3.84 2.50
CA THR A 73 -9.20 -3.11 3.68
C THR A 73 -10.29 -3.23 4.73
N ILE A 74 -9.99 -3.87 5.85
CA ILE A 74 -10.98 -4.08 6.91
C ILE A 74 -10.62 -3.18 8.10
N MET A 75 -11.58 -2.36 8.52
CA MET A 75 -11.50 -1.49 9.68
C MET A 75 -12.33 -2.11 10.82
N PRO A 76 -11.72 -2.97 11.67
CA PRO A 76 -12.48 -3.67 12.72
C PRO A 76 -12.98 -2.71 13.81
N THR A 77 -12.37 -1.53 13.89
CA THR A 77 -12.80 -0.42 14.74
C THR A 77 -12.40 0.93 14.14
N GLU A 78 -13.16 1.95 14.43
CA GLU A 78 -12.84 3.35 14.16
C GLU A 78 -12.24 4.05 15.38
N ALA A 79 -12.28 3.38 16.55
CA ALA A 79 -11.60 3.85 17.74
C ALA A 79 -10.09 3.70 17.63
N CYS A 80 -9.37 4.69 18.18
CA CYS A 80 -7.92 4.66 18.29
C CYS A 80 -7.50 5.01 19.72
N ASN A 81 -6.47 4.36 20.23
CA ASN A 81 -5.84 4.69 21.50
C ASN A 81 -4.93 5.93 21.40
N PHE A 82 -4.62 6.40 20.17
CA PHE A 82 -3.83 7.62 19.91
C PHE A 82 -4.72 8.82 19.56
N ARG A 83 -4.10 10.04 19.64
CA ARG A 83 -4.63 11.29 19.10
C ARG A 83 -3.51 12.01 18.35
N CYS A 84 -3.24 11.51 17.12
CA CYS A 84 -2.21 12.10 16.26
C CYS A 84 -2.69 13.44 15.73
N VAL A 85 -1.82 14.48 15.78
CA VAL A 85 -2.18 15.85 15.38
C VAL A 85 -2.57 16.01 13.90
N TYR A 86 -2.17 15.08 13.05
CA TYR A 86 -2.46 15.10 11.61
C TYR A 86 -3.44 13.98 11.18
N CYS A 87 -4.10 13.31 12.13
CA CYS A 87 -5.03 12.25 11.79
C CYS A 87 -6.25 12.79 11.05
N TYR A 88 -6.61 12.15 9.94
CA TYR A 88 -7.78 12.48 9.14
C TYR A 88 -9.02 11.64 9.50
N GLU A 89 -8.87 10.66 10.40
CA GLU A 89 -9.97 9.85 10.90
C GLU A 89 -10.66 10.53 12.09
N ASP A 90 -11.98 10.41 12.18
CA ASP A 90 -12.77 11.05 13.22
C ASP A 90 -12.70 10.33 14.58
N HIS A 91 -12.09 9.14 14.63
CA HIS A 91 -11.93 8.31 15.84
C HIS A 91 -13.25 8.05 16.58
N GLU A 92 -14.30 7.76 15.84
CA GLU A 92 -15.56 7.36 16.43
C GLU A 92 -15.38 6.09 17.31
N ASN A 93 -16.09 6.01 18.43
CA ASN A 93 -15.98 4.86 19.31
C ASN A 93 -16.87 3.70 18.82
N ILE A 94 -16.63 3.27 17.58
CA ILE A 94 -17.37 2.19 16.91
C ILE A 94 -16.44 1.01 16.72
N THR A 95 -16.86 -0.15 17.20
CA THR A 95 -16.22 -1.44 16.95
C THR A 95 -17.17 -2.29 16.13
N MET A 96 -16.64 -3.07 15.20
CA MET A 96 -17.40 -3.94 14.33
C MET A 96 -18.23 -4.94 15.15
N LYS A 97 -19.54 -4.93 14.94
CA LYS A 97 -20.46 -5.83 15.63
C LYS A 97 -20.33 -7.25 15.09
N THR A 98 -20.73 -8.22 15.92
CA THR A 98 -20.64 -9.66 15.58
C THR A 98 -21.39 -10.00 14.30
N ASP A 99 -22.52 -9.38 14.01
CA ASP A 99 -23.30 -9.62 12.80
C ASP A 99 -22.55 -9.20 11.53
N ILE A 100 -21.78 -8.09 11.59
CA ILE A 100 -20.95 -7.66 10.48
C ILE A 100 -19.74 -8.59 10.29
N VAL A 101 -19.08 -9.01 11.40
CA VAL A 101 -17.99 -10.00 11.34
C VAL A 101 -18.47 -11.28 10.67
N VAL A 102 -19.63 -11.81 11.11
CA VAL A 102 -20.26 -13.00 10.52
C VAL A 102 -20.65 -12.76 9.05
N GLY A 103 -21.08 -11.53 8.72
CA GLY A 103 -21.34 -11.14 7.33
C GLY A 103 -20.09 -11.24 6.46
N ILE A 104 -18.95 -10.74 6.95
CA ILE A 104 -17.66 -10.83 6.21
C ILE A 104 -17.26 -12.30 6.05
N GLU A 105 -17.38 -13.11 7.10
CA GLU A 105 -17.06 -14.54 7.03
C GLU A 105 -17.91 -15.27 5.98
N ARG A 106 -19.23 -15.08 6.00
CA ARG A 106 -20.15 -15.67 5.03
C ARG A 106 -19.90 -15.19 3.61
N PHE A 107 -19.54 -13.91 3.44
CA PHE A 107 -19.14 -13.39 2.14
C PHE A 107 -17.90 -14.12 1.61
N LEU A 108 -16.88 -14.30 2.45
CA LEU A 108 -15.66 -15.01 2.09
C LEU A 108 -15.94 -16.47 1.77
N GLU A 109 -16.68 -17.19 2.61
CA GLU A 109 -17.07 -18.60 2.38
C GLU A 109 -17.81 -18.81 1.05
N LYS A 110 -18.74 -17.88 0.72
CA LYS A 110 -19.52 -17.96 -0.53
C LYS A 110 -18.71 -17.64 -1.78
N ASN A 111 -17.64 -16.85 -1.65
CA ASN A 111 -17.03 -16.21 -2.81
C ASN A 111 -15.53 -16.51 -2.99
N TYR A 112 -14.82 -17.07 -2.00
CA TYR A 112 -13.35 -17.24 -2.06
C TYR A 112 -12.89 -17.96 -3.33
N ALA A 113 -13.61 -18.98 -3.79
CA ALA A 113 -13.27 -19.77 -4.97
C ALA A 113 -13.32 -18.98 -6.30
N LYS A 114 -13.97 -17.80 -6.31
CA LYS A 114 -14.01 -16.91 -7.48
C LYS A 114 -12.69 -16.15 -7.67
N TYR A 115 -11.88 -16.08 -6.63
CA TYR A 115 -10.67 -15.27 -6.61
C TYR A 115 -9.41 -16.13 -6.67
N ASN A 116 -8.46 -15.69 -7.46
CA ASN A 116 -7.12 -16.30 -7.52
C ASN A 116 -6.28 -15.92 -6.31
N HIS A 117 -6.52 -14.70 -5.77
CA HIS A 117 -5.82 -14.16 -4.63
C HIS A 117 -6.72 -13.29 -3.77
N ILE A 118 -6.56 -13.40 -2.44
CA ILE A 118 -7.27 -12.59 -1.44
C ILE A 118 -6.25 -11.78 -0.66
N SER A 119 -6.33 -10.47 -0.79
CA SER A 119 -5.48 -9.53 -0.04
C SER A 119 -6.31 -8.84 1.05
N ILE A 120 -5.86 -8.95 2.29
CA ILE A 120 -6.46 -8.23 3.43
C ILE A 120 -5.47 -7.24 3.99
N SER A 121 -5.89 -5.99 4.08
CA SER A 121 -5.18 -4.92 4.79
C SER A 121 -5.96 -4.54 6.05
N TRP A 122 -5.40 -4.81 7.20
CA TRP A 122 -5.97 -4.38 8.48
C TRP A 122 -5.66 -2.90 8.71
N PHE A 123 -6.71 -2.13 8.94
CA PHE A 123 -6.66 -0.67 9.03
C PHE A 123 -7.71 -0.16 10.04
N GLY A 124 -7.98 1.15 10.06
CA GLY A 124 -8.96 1.80 10.92
C GLY A 124 -8.30 2.69 11.95
N GLY A 125 -9.00 3.04 13.01
CA GLY A 125 -8.42 3.81 14.09
C GLY A 125 -7.14 3.15 14.63
N GLU A 126 -7.30 1.99 15.26
CA GLU A 126 -6.19 1.10 15.60
C GLU A 126 -6.66 -0.36 15.57
N PRO A 127 -6.28 -1.16 14.57
CA PRO A 127 -6.79 -2.53 14.40
C PRO A 127 -6.37 -3.48 15.54
N THR A 128 -5.27 -3.22 16.24
CA THR A 128 -4.83 -4.07 17.35
C THR A 128 -5.74 -4.02 18.58
N LEU A 129 -6.64 -3.03 18.66
CA LEU A 129 -7.70 -3.00 19.66
C LEU A 129 -8.76 -4.11 19.48
N CYS A 130 -8.81 -4.71 18.28
CA CYS A 130 -9.77 -5.75 17.92
C CYS A 130 -9.06 -7.04 17.46
N LYS A 131 -8.06 -7.47 18.23
CA LYS A 131 -7.21 -8.63 17.91
C LYS A 131 -8.02 -9.87 17.54
N ASP A 132 -9.07 -10.17 18.30
CA ASP A 132 -9.89 -11.37 18.08
C ASP A 132 -10.57 -11.38 16.71
N ILE A 133 -11.06 -10.22 16.23
CA ILE A 133 -11.66 -10.08 14.90
C ILE A 133 -10.60 -10.33 13.82
N VAL A 134 -9.43 -9.74 13.99
CA VAL A 134 -8.30 -9.90 13.05
C VAL A 134 -7.90 -11.37 12.94
N LEU A 135 -7.64 -12.02 14.07
CA LEU A 135 -7.23 -13.41 14.10
C LEU A 135 -8.29 -14.36 13.54
N ARG A 136 -9.55 -14.09 13.85
CA ARG A 136 -10.70 -14.90 13.43
C ARG A 136 -10.85 -14.90 11.91
N ILE A 137 -10.88 -13.73 11.27
CA ILE A 137 -11.03 -13.63 9.81
C ILE A 137 -9.81 -14.20 9.07
N ASN A 138 -8.60 -13.93 9.56
CA ASN A 138 -7.38 -14.48 8.94
C ASN A 138 -7.36 -16.01 8.96
N ARG A 139 -7.70 -16.62 10.11
CA ARG A 139 -7.78 -18.09 10.25
C ARG A 139 -8.81 -18.69 9.30
N LEU A 140 -9.96 -18.03 9.15
CA LEU A 140 -10.97 -18.46 8.20
C LEU A 140 -10.41 -18.50 6.77
N ILE A 141 -9.81 -17.39 6.29
CA ILE A 141 -9.26 -17.33 4.92
C ILE A 141 -8.20 -18.41 4.72
N LYS A 142 -7.27 -18.58 5.66
CA LYS A 142 -6.25 -19.64 5.59
C LYS A 142 -6.88 -21.01 5.45
N SER A 143 -7.94 -21.29 6.21
CA SER A 143 -8.69 -22.56 6.13
C SER A 143 -9.37 -22.74 4.78
N LEU A 144 -10.01 -21.69 4.24
CA LEU A 144 -10.71 -21.74 2.94
C LEU A 144 -9.77 -22.02 1.77
N VAL A 145 -8.51 -21.63 1.86
CA VAL A 145 -7.50 -21.83 0.81
C VAL A 145 -6.47 -22.92 1.18
N ASP A 146 -6.78 -23.82 2.10
CA ASP A 146 -5.91 -24.93 2.53
C ASP A 146 -4.50 -24.50 2.95
N ASN A 147 -4.38 -23.33 3.56
CA ASN A 147 -3.12 -22.67 3.95
C ASN A 147 -2.14 -22.40 2.77
N ASP A 148 -2.62 -22.40 1.54
CA ASP A 148 -1.83 -22.05 0.36
C ASP A 148 -1.45 -20.57 0.39
N LYS A 149 -0.21 -20.29 0.77
CA LYS A 149 0.35 -18.93 0.91
C LYS A 149 0.39 -18.15 -0.41
N SER A 150 0.26 -18.80 -1.56
CA SER A 150 0.18 -18.12 -2.86
C SER A 150 -1.19 -17.45 -3.09
N LYS A 151 -2.21 -17.86 -2.34
CA LYS A 151 -3.59 -17.41 -2.49
C LYS A 151 -4.02 -16.28 -1.55
N TYR A 152 -3.18 -15.88 -0.61
CA TYR A 152 -3.52 -14.78 0.29
C TYR A 152 -2.32 -13.91 0.67
N THR A 153 -2.61 -12.67 1.02
CA THR A 153 -1.66 -11.73 1.63
C THR A 153 -2.36 -10.96 2.74
N PHE A 154 -1.77 -10.94 3.92
CA PHE A 154 -2.31 -10.16 5.05
C PHE A 154 -1.29 -9.12 5.48
N THR A 155 -1.74 -7.87 5.56
CA THR A 155 -0.95 -6.73 5.98
C THR A 155 -1.66 -5.98 7.11
N MET A 156 -0.91 -5.20 7.89
CA MET A 156 -1.48 -4.37 8.95
C MET A 156 -0.81 -3.01 9.00
N THR A 157 -1.62 -1.96 9.02
CA THR A 157 -1.20 -0.61 9.40
C THR A 157 -1.59 -0.40 10.85
N THR A 158 -0.62 -0.18 11.72
CA THR A 158 -0.81 -0.02 13.17
C THR A 158 0.09 1.06 13.74
N ASN A 159 -0.30 1.64 14.87
CA ASN A 159 0.58 2.52 15.62
C ASN A 159 1.70 1.77 16.38
N GLY A 160 1.64 0.44 16.46
CA GLY A 160 2.67 -0.41 17.05
C GLY A 160 2.69 -0.45 18.59
N TYR A 161 1.85 0.31 19.27
CA TYR A 161 1.88 0.44 20.74
C TYR A 161 1.47 -0.86 21.46
N LEU A 162 0.49 -1.58 20.91
CA LEU A 162 -0.01 -2.85 21.42
C LEU A 162 0.62 -4.08 20.71
N LEU A 163 1.62 -3.85 19.85
CA LEU A 163 2.28 -4.90 19.09
C LEU A 163 3.52 -5.41 19.87
N ASP A 164 3.30 -5.94 21.09
CA ASP A 164 4.34 -6.65 21.83
C ASP A 164 4.71 -7.98 21.13
N GLU A 165 5.79 -8.63 21.59
CA GLU A 165 6.30 -9.87 21.00
C GLU A 165 5.21 -10.96 20.93
N GLN A 166 4.45 -11.15 22.01
CA GLN A 166 3.40 -12.15 22.05
C GLN A 166 2.29 -11.85 21.01
N SER A 167 1.80 -10.61 20.98
CA SER A 167 0.79 -10.18 20.01
C SER A 167 1.30 -10.28 18.58
N PHE A 168 2.58 -9.91 18.34
CA PHE A 168 3.21 -10.07 17.04
C PHE A 168 3.24 -11.53 16.59
N LEU A 169 3.64 -12.45 17.45
CA LEU A 169 3.70 -13.89 17.14
C LEU A 169 2.29 -14.45 16.82
N GLU A 170 1.26 -14.05 17.59
CA GLU A 170 -0.12 -14.46 17.30
C GLU A 170 -0.62 -13.93 15.93
N TYR A 171 -0.28 -12.68 15.58
CA TYR A 171 -0.58 -12.13 14.26
C TYR A 171 0.22 -12.82 13.14
N TYR A 172 1.50 -13.11 13.38
CA TYR A 172 2.36 -13.84 12.45
C TYR A 172 1.81 -15.24 12.15
N ASP A 173 1.41 -15.98 13.18
CA ASP A 173 0.80 -17.31 13.05
C ASP A 173 -0.55 -17.23 12.31
N SER A 174 -1.27 -16.13 12.45
CA SER A 174 -2.49 -15.88 11.68
C SER A 174 -2.22 -15.58 10.21
N GLY A 175 -0.95 -15.31 9.83
CA GLY A 175 -0.51 -15.05 8.47
C GLY A 175 -0.18 -13.58 8.15
N ILE A 176 -0.20 -12.67 9.13
CA ILE A 176 0.23 -11.29 8.91
C ILE A 176 1.75 -11.24 8.93
N VAL A 177 2.34 -10.95 7.79
CA VAL A 177 3.80 -10.90 7.62
C VAL A 177 4.30 -9.53 7.17
N SER A 178 3.41 -8.56 6.96
CA SER A 178 3.80 -7.21 6.55
C SER A 178 3.07 -6.16 7.39
N TYR A 179 3.85 -5.25 7.95
CA TYR A 179 3.37 -4.21 8.85
C TYR A 179 3.85 -2.84 8.38
N GLN A 180 2.97 -1.84 8.46
CA GLN A 180 3.36 -0.44 8.41
C GLN A 180 3.16 0.15 9.81
N ILE A 181 4.26 0.61 10.42
CA ILE A 181 4.27 1.20 11.76
C ILE A 181 4.79 2.64 11.65
N THR A 182 4.06 3.60 12.21
CA THR A 182 4.44 5.02 12.08
C THR A 182 5.31 5.48 13.23
N LEU A 183 6.51 5.98 12.92
CA LEU A 183 7.44 6.65 13.83
C LEU A 183 7.93 7.96 13.21
N ASP A 184 7.60 9.10 13.83
CA ASP A 184 7.79 10.44 13.25
C ASP A 184 9.05 11.16 13.77
N GLY A 185 10.13 10.43 13.95
CA GLY A 185 11.40 10.98 14.40
C GLY A 185 11.41 11.33 15.88
N TRP A 186 12.37 12.14 16.31
CA TRP A 186 12.51 12.57 17.71
C TRP A 186 11.33 13.43 18.21
N ASN A 187 10.57 14.02 17.29
CA ASN A 187 9.36 14.76 17.59
C ASN A 187 8.09 13.88 17.64
N HIS A 188 8.24 12.55 17.65
CA HIS A 188 7.12 11.60 17.65
C HIS A 188 6.09 11.93 18.76
N ASP A 189 6.55 12.06 19.99
CA ASP A 189 5.69 12.33 21.16
C ASP A 189 5.07 13.74 21.18
N LYS A 190 5.46 14.64 20.27
CA LYS A 190 4.73 15.89 20.02
C LYS A 190 3.59 15.73 19.03
N LYS A 191 3.66 14.69 18.20
CA LYS A 191 2.73 14.44 17.09
C LYS A 191 1.75 13.30 17.38
N ARG A 192 2.14 12.31 18.16
CA ARG A 192 1.46 11.02 18.30
C ARG A 192 1.38 10.55 19.75
N LEU A 193 0.53 11.19 20.52
CA LEU A 193 0.28 10.83 21.93
C LEU A 193 -0.87 9.81 22.06
N LEU A 194 -0.87 9.10 23.18
CA LEU A 194 -2.07 8.38 23.61
C LEU A 194 -3.23 9.37 23.83
N LYS A 195 -4.46 8.86 23.79
CA LYS A 195 -5.69 9.63 24.07
C LYS A 195 -5.63 10.38 25.42
N ASN A 196 -4.89 9.86 26.40
CA ASN A 196 -4.69 10.47 27.71
C ASN A 196 -3.46 11.41 27.79
N GLY A 197 -2.82 11.71 26.65
CA GLY A 197 -1.65 12.60 26.56
C GLY A 197 -0.31 11.97 26.92
N GLN A 198 -0.25 10.68 27.19
CA GLN A 198 1.01 10.00 27.50
C GLN A 198 1.88 9.78 26.26
N PRO A 199 3.22 9.80 26.38
CA PRO A 199 4.16 9.54 25.29
C PRO A 199 4.10 8.08 24.83
N THR A 200 4.47 7.83 23.57
CA THR A 200 4.30 6.52 22.93
C THR A 200 5.57 5.97 22.29
N LEU A 201 6.53 6.83 21.92
CA LEU A 201 7.74 6.45 21.19
C LEU A 201 8.52 5.32 21.87
N LYS A 202 8.79 5.48 23.18
CA LYS A 202 9.56 4.50 23.94
C LYS A 202 8.96 3.11 23.88
N LYS A 203 7.64 3.00 24.13
CA LYS A 203 6.95 1.70 24.11
C LYS A 203 6.96 1.05 22.73
N ILE A 204 6.80 1.83 21.66
CA ILE A 204 6.84 1.30 20.29
C ILE A 204 8.25 0.78 19.97
N ILE A 205 9.30 1.52 20.34
CA ILE A 205 10.69 1.07 20.15
C ILE A 205 10.96 -0.22 20.94
N GLU A 206 10.51 -0.32 22.20
CA GLU A 206 10.64 -1.54 23.00
C GLU A 206 9.97 -2.75 22.32
N ASN A 207 8.80 -2.57 21.73
CA ASN A 207 8.11 -3.61 20.98
C ASN A 207 8.90 -4.00 19.72
N LEU A 208 9.41 -3.02 18.95
CA LEU A 208 10.22 -3.29 17.76
C LEU A 208 11.55 -3.98 18.12
N ASP A 209 12.19 -3.59 19.23
CA ASP A 209 13.42 -4.23 19.73
C ASP A 209 13.17 -5.70 20.12
N ALA A 210 12.01 -6.03 20.69
CA ALA A 210 11.64 -7.41 20.99
C ALA A 210 11.42 -8.23 19.71
N ILE A 211 10.68 -7.67 18.73
CA ILE A 211 10.42 -8.31 17.43
C ILE A 211 11.73 -8.49 16.63
N HIS A 212 12.64 -7.51 16.67
CA HIS A 212 13.95 -7.60 16.01
C HIS A 212 14.78 -8.79 16.51
N LYS A 213 14.70 -9.12 17.80
CA LYS A 213 15.41 -10.25 18.41
C LYS A 213 14.89 -11.62 17.99
N LEU A 214 13.74 -11.69 17.33
CA LEU A 214 13.22 -12.96 16.82
C LEU A 214 14.18 -13.58 15.80
N PRO A 215 14.36 -14.92 15.81
CA PRO A 215 15.23 -15.61 14.87
C PRO A 215 14.92 -15.28 13.39
N ASP A 216 15.93 -15.35 12.54
CA ASP A 216 15.79 -15.08 11.09
C ASP A 216 14.89 -16.09 10.34
N THR A 217 14.49 -17.16 11.02
CA THR A 217 13.47 -18.09 10.51
C THR A 217 12.09 -17.43 10.40
N TYR A 218 11.83 -16.40 11.21
CA TYR A 218 10.63 -15.56 11.06
C TYR A 218 10.80 -14.60 9.90
N LYS A 219 10.04 -14.83 8.82
CA LYS A 219 10.07 -14.00 7.60
C LYS A 219 8.92 -13.01 7.65
N PHE A 220 9.24 -11.76 7.88
CA PHE A 220 8.26 -10.66 7.92
C PHE A 220 8.88 -9.37 7.35
N ASN A 221 8.04 -8.36 7.17
CA ASN A 221 8.45 -7.04 6.73
C ASN A 221 7.82 -5.97 7.63
N ILE A 222 8.63 -5.16 8.27
CA ILE A 222 8.19 -3.98 9.02
C ILE A 222 8.68 -2.73 8.29
N MET A 223 7.72 -1.97 7.77
CA MET A 223 7.98 -0.68 7.15
C MET A 223 7.72 0.43 8.15
N ILE A 224 8.78 1.06 8.63
CA ILE A 224 8.70 2.21 9.53
C ILE A 224 8.35 3.43 8.70
N ARG A 225 7.09 3.88 8.80
CA ARG A 225 6.62 5.09 8.13
C ARG A 225 7.01 6.31 8.95
N ASN A 226 7.77 7.22 8.33
CA ASN A 226 8.10 8.51 8.90
C ASN A 226 7.30 9.61 8.18
N ASN A 227 6.36 10.23 8.88
CA ASN A 227 5.60 11.37 8.36
C ASN A 227 6.33 12.66 8.69
N ILE A 228 6.63 13.46 7.66
CA ILE A 228 7.40 14.68 7.77
C ILE A 228 6.55 15.93 7.55
N LEU A 229 6.85 16.97 8.31
CA LEU A 229 6.36 18.35 8.19
C LEU A 229 7.47 19.28 7.69
N ALA A 230 7.17 20.53 7.41
CA ALA A 230 8.11 21.50 6.84
C ALA A 230 9.40 21.69 7.69
N GLY A 231 9.28 21.58 9.02
CA GLY A 231 10.39 21.74 9.97
C GLY A 231 11.22 20.46 10.23
N ASP A 232 10.82 19.29 9.72
CA ASP A 232 11.50 18.04 10.02
C ASP A 232 12.75 17.88 9.12
N ARG A 233 13.91 18.30 9.64
CA ARG A 233 15.22 18.27 8.96
C ARG A 233 16.31 17.59 9.77
N ASP A 234 15.95 16.94 10.88
CA ASP A 234 16.89 16.19 11.70
C ASP A 234 16.98 14.74 11.19
N PHE A 235 18.07 14.44 10.51
CA PHE A 235 18.32 13.12 9.94
C PHE A 235 18.93 12.13 10.95
N SER A 236 19.37 12.58 12.15
CA SER A 236 19.95 11.71 13.17
C SER A 236 18.99 10.62 13.65
N TRP A 237 17.69 10.81 13.41
CA TRP A 237 16.67 9.79 13.60
C TRP A 237 16.93 8.54 12.73
N TYR A 238 17.38 8.73 11.49
CA TYR A 238 17.69 7.62 10.60
C TYR A 238 18.97 6.91 10.98
N ASP A 239 19.95 7.64 11.53
CA ASP A 239 21.16 7.03 12.09
C ASP A 239 20.80 6.11 13.25
N PHE A 240 19.92 6.56 14.15
CA PHE A 240 19.39 5.74 15.24
C PHE A 240 18.67 4.48 14.76
N LEU A 241 17.80 4.59 13.76
CA LEU A 241 17.12 3.42 13.19
C LEU A 241 18.08 2.48 12.48
N ASN A 242 19.09 3.03 11.80
CA ASN A 242 20.12 2.25 11.12
C ASN A 242 21.03 1.51 12.10
N GLU A 243 21.40 2.12 13.23
CA GLU A 243 22.16 1.46 14.29
C GLU A 243 21.38 0.27 14.87
N LYS A 244 20.06 0.43 15.07
CA LYS A 244 19.21 -0.63 15.64
C LYS A 244 18.86 -1.73 14.65
N TYR A 245 18.47 -1.37 13.43
CA TYR A 245 17.79 -2.30 12.50
C TYR A 245 18.45 -2.38 11.12
N GLY A 246 19.55 -1.66 10.88
CA GLY A 246 20.14 -1.52 9.53
C GLY A 246 20.63 -2.83 8.91
N GLU A 247 21.06 -3.79 9.75
CA GLU A 247 21.50 -5.12 9.29
C GLU A 247 20.33 -6.11 9.12
N ASP A 248 19.14 -5.78 9.59
CA ASP A 248 17.97 -6.66 9.51
C ASP A 248 17.12 -6.31 8.30
N VAL A 249 17.19 -7.13 7.26
CA VAL A 249 16.45 -6.96 6.01
C VAL A 249 14.92 -6.95 6.18
N ARG A 250 14.43 -7.38 7.35
CA ARG A 250 12.99 -7.36 7.69
C ARG A 250 12.47 -5.96 8.00
N PHE A 251 13.38 -4.99 8.24
CA PHE A 251 13.04 -3.60 8.54
C PHE A 251 13.36 -2.67 7.37
N GLY A 252 12.53 -1.65 7.20
CA GLY A 252 12.76 -0.61 6.21
C GLY A 252 12.07 0.69 6.59
N ILE A 253 12.43 1.76 5.92
CA ILE A 253 11.91 3.11 6.15
C ILE A 253 11.08 3.56 4.94
N LEU A 254 9.95 4.20 5.22
CA LEU A 254 9.05 4.82 4.25
C LEU A 254 8.83 6.28 4.64
N VAL A 255 9.33 7.22 3.86
CA VAL A 255 9.14 8.66 4.11
C VAL A 255 7.90 9.17 3.40
N ARG A 256 7.04 9.88 4.10
CA ARG A 256 5.85 10.54 3.56
C ARG A 256 5.70 11.94 4.11
N GLN A 257 5.25 12.87 3.28
CA GLN A 257 4.79 14.16 3.79
C GLN A 257 3.41 14.02 4.43
N VAL A 258 3.14 14.82 5.46
CA VAL A 258 1.79 15.03 5.95
C VAL A 258 1.03 15.86 4.92
N CYS A 259 -0.14 15.38 4.51
CA CYS A 259 -1.05 16.08 3.61
C CYS A 259 -2.36 16.39 4.33
N ASP A 260 -3.05 17.43 3.91
CA ASP A 260 -4.42 17.68 4.35
C ASP A 260 -5.36 16.70 3.63
N LEU A 261 -5.71 15.64 4.33
CA LEU A 261 -6.70 14.64 3.90
C LEU A 261 -8.02 14.78 4.66
N GLY A 262 -8.17 15.87 5.42
CA GLY A 262 -9.24 16.12 6.36
C GLY A 262 -8.76 16.05 7.82
N GLY A 263 -9.69 16.21 8.76
CA GLY A 263 -9.41 16.26 10.20
C GLY A 263 -9.09 17.69 10.69
N GLU A 264 -9.50 17.99 11.92
CA GLU A 264 -9.35 19.35 12.47
C GLU A 264 -7.88 19.66 12.83
N GLY A 265 -7.12 18.67 13.30
CA GLY A 265 -5.75 18.87 13.76
C GLY A 265 -4.79 19.32 12.66
N VAL A 266 -4.98 18.84 11.43
CA VAL A 266 -4.11 19.16 10.29
C VAL A 266 -4.13 20.64 9.90
N LYS A 267 -5.25 21.33 10.16
CA LYS A 267 -5.43 22.76 9.82
C LYS A 267 -4.45 23.70 10.53
N SER A 268 -3.93 23.28 11.68
CA SER A 268 -2.96 24.04 12.48
C SER A 268 -1.50 23.74 12.17
N LEU A 269 -1.24 22.81 11.25
CA LEU A 269 0.11 22.35 10.94
C LEU A 269 0.71 23.12 9.77
N ASP A 270 2.03 23.35 9.85
CA ASP A 270 2.81 23.88 8.73
C ASP A 270 3.05 22.76 7.70
N LEU A 271 2.13 22.67 6.75
CA LEU A 271 2.16 21.66 5.70
C LEU A 271 3.12 22.06 4.59
N LEU A 272 3.75 21.07 4.00
CA LEU A 272 4.60 21.25 2.84
C LEU A 272 3.78 21.49 1.57
N HIS A 273 4.11 22.53 0.82
CA HIS A 273 3.63 22.67 -0.55
C HIS A 273 4.15 21.54 -1.45
N ALA A 274 3.39 21.16 -2.47
CA ALA A 274 3.69 20.00 -3.31
C ALA A 274 5.14 19.97 -3.88
N ILE A 275 5.68 21.12 -4.27
CA ILE A 275 7.04 21.20 -4.84
C ILE A 275 8.10 21.08 -3.74
N THR A 276 7.95 21.84 -2.65
CA THR A 276 8.90 21.84 -1.52
C THR A 276 8.86 20.51 -0.79
N GLY A 277 7.68 19.89 -0.68
CA GLY A 277 7.50 18.58 -0.10
C GLY A 277 8.23 17.47 -0.87
N LYS A 278 8.11 17.46 -2.20
CA LYS A 278 8.86 16.51 -3.04
C LYS A 278 10.37 16.65 -2.87
N LYS A 279 10.87 17.89 -2.78
CA LYS A 279 12.31 18.15 -2.53
C LYS A 279 12.73 17.61 -1.17
N LEU A 280 11.98 17.93 -0.11
CA LEU A 280 12.31 17.49 1.25
C LEU A 280 12.26 15.95 1.36
N ILE A 281 11.24 15.30 0.80
CA ILE A 281 11.19 13.82 0.75
C ILE A 281 12.44 13.28 0.07
N LYS A 282 12.85 13.87 -1.07
CA LYS A 282 14.06 13.44 -1.79
C LYS A 282 15.33 13.62 -0.94
N ASP A 283 15.42 14.71 -0.17
CA ASP A 283 16.57 14.95 0.72
C ASP A 283 16.63 13.87 1.82
N HIS A 284 15.49 13.49 2.42
CA HIS A 284 15.40 12.38 3.37
C HIS A 284 15.79 11.04 2.74
N ILE A 285 15.24 10.72 1.57
CA ILE A 285 15.54 9.48 0.85
C ILE A 285 17.03 9.41 0.51
N ASN A 286 17.60 10.48 -0.06
CA ASN A 286 19.04 10.52 -0.39
C ASN A 286 19.92 10.31 0.85
N TYR A 287 19.50 10.79 2.03
CA TYR A 287 20.23 10.52 3.27
C TYR A 287 20.16 9.03 3.63
N ILE A 288 18.96 8.45 3.63
CA ILE A 288 18.73 7.04 3.99
C ILE A 288 19.43 6.09 3.02
N ASP A 289 19.50 6.42 1.73
CA ASP A 289 20.18 5.61 0.69
C ASP A 289 21.71 5.45 0.94
N ASN A 290 22.31 6.26 1.81
CA ASN A 290 23.69 6.10 2.26
C ASN A 290 23.81 5.23 3.54
N LEU A 291 22.71 4.78 4.11
CA LEU A 291 22.65 3.91 5.27
C LEU A 291 22.45 2.44 4.85
N LYS A 292 22.54 1.51 5.79
CA LYS A 292 22.30 0.08 5.54
C LYS A 292 20.80 -0.28 5.57
N ILE A 293 20.04 0.44 6.39
CA ILE A 293 18.59 0.21 6.48
C ILE A 293 17.91 0.47 5.15
N ARG A 294 17.07 -0.45 4.73
CA ARG A 294 16.33 -0.36 3.46
C ARG A 294 15.41 0.86 3.42
N CYS A 295 15.46 1.63 2.34
CA CYS A 295 14.50 2.71 2.05
C CYS A 295 13.51 2.27 0.97
N ASP A 296 12.23 2.43 1.24
CA ASP A 296 11.21 2.25 0.21
C ASP A 296 11.05 3.54 -0.59
N ASN A 297 11.66 3.54 -1.78
CA ASN A 297 11.63 4.67 -2.72
C ASN A 297 10.43 4.61 -3.68
N THR A 298 9.64 3.53 -3.67
CA THR A 298 8.50 3.34 -4.59
C THR A 298 7.33 4.26 -4.27
N GLY A 299 7.41 4.91 -3.15
CA GLY A 299 6.35 5.71 -2.56
C GLY A 299 6.15 7.12 -3.06
N ASN A 300 6.56 7.46 -4.27
CA ASN A 300 6.06 8.67 -4.91
C ASN A 300 4.57 8.46 -5.23
N ILE A 301 3.73 9.03 -4.38
CA ILE A 301 2.28 9.02 -4.49
C ILE A 301 1.87 9.25 -5.95
N GLY A 302 1.20 8.29 -6.54
CA GLY A 302 0.54 8.40 -7.85
C GLY A 302 1.31 7.89 -9.06
N LEU A 303 2.57 7.44 -8.94
CA LEU A 303 3.34 6.90 -10.07
C LEU A 303 4.16 5.64 -9.68
N GLY A 304 3.72 4.92 -8.65
CA GLY A 304 4.28 3.61 -8.32
C GLY A 304 4.08 2.61 -9.47
N ASN A 305 4.79 1.51 -9.43
CA ASN A 305 4.62 0.42 -10.38
C ASN A 305 3.38 -0.45 -10.06
N GLU A 306 2.52 0.02 -9.16
CA GLU A 306 1.35 -0.73 -8.69
C GLU A 306 0.07 0.10 -8.87
N MET A 307 -0.97 -0.59 -9.29
CA MET A 307 -2.31 -0.03 -9.40
C MET A 307 -2.86 0.27 -7.99
N CYS A 308 -3.53 1.42 -7.83
CA CYS A 308 -4.16 1.76 -6.55
C CYS A 308 -5.20 0.71 -6.14
N TYR A 309 -5.16 0.24 -4.89
CA TYR A 309 -6.11 -0.75 -4.37
C TYR A 309 -7.58 -0.35 -4.55
N ALA A 310 -7.89 0.96 -4.49
CA ALA A 310 -9.24 1.46 -4.65
C ALA A 310 -9.79 1.31 -6.08
N SER A 311 -8.93 1.10 -7.07
CA SER A 311 -9.35 0.91 -8.47
C SER A 311 -9.55 -0.54 -8.86
N TYR A 312 -9.26 -1.49 -7.99
CA TYR A 312 -9.62 -2.88 -8.24
C TYR A 312 -11.15 -3.02 -8.27
N LYS A 313 -11.69 -3.74 -9.24
CA LYS A 313 -13.13 -4.03 -9.35
C LYS A 313 -13.67 -4.64 -8.05
N ASN A 314 -12.92 -5.56 -7.47
CA ASN A 314 -13.21 -6.23 -6.20
C ASN A 314 -12.33 -5.70 -5.06
N GLY A 315 -11.99 -4.40 -5.10
CA GLY A 315 -11.27 -3.70 -4.04
C GLY A 315 -12.24 -2.90 -3.18
N PHE A 316 -12.29 -3.15 -1.86
CA PHE A 316 -13.24 -2.52 -0.95
C PHE A 316 -12.62 -2.21 0.41
N THR A 317 -13.07 -1.13 1.01
CA THR A 317 -12.82 -0.79 2.42
C THR A 317 -14.09 -1.07 3.21
N ILE A 318 -14.04 -2.01 4.14
CA ILE A 318 -15.19 -2.36 5.01
C ILE A 318 -15.01 -1.65 6.35
N ARG A 319 -15.90 -0.69 6.63
CA ARG A 319 -15.93 0.07 7.89
C ARG A 319 -16.46 -0.78 9.05
N ALA A 320 -16.17 -0.37 10.28
CA ALA A 320 -16.71 -1.01 11.49
C ALA A 320 -18.26 -1.05 11.55
N SER A 321 -18.90 -0.11 10.87
CA SER A 321 -20.37 -0.05 10.72
C SER A 321 -20.94 -1.02 9.69
N GLY A 322 -20.12 -1.69 8.89
CA GLY A 322 -20.53 -2.51 7.74
C GLY A 322 -20.68 -1.71 6.44
N LYS A 323 -20.47 -0.40 6.45
CA LYS A 323 -20.38 0.39 5.21
C LYS A 323 -19.21 -0.08 4.36
N VAL A 324 -19.40 -0.03 3.05
CA VAL A 324 -18.39 -0.40 2.06
C VAL A 324 -17.99 0.82 1.25
N GLU A 325 -16.71 1.10 1.30
CA GLU A 325 -16.05 2.21 0.61
C GLU A 325 -14.94 1.70 -0.30
N LYS A 326 -14.33 2.59 -1.09
CA LYS A 326 -13.21 2.24 -1.97
C LYS A 326 -11.86 2.68 -1.41
N CYS A 327 -11.78 3.85 -0.82
CA CYS A 327 -10.52 4.52 -0.48
C CYS A 327 -10.46 4.89 1.01
N THR A 328 -9.36 4.54 1.68
CA THR A 328 -9.16 4.86 3.11
C THR A 328 -8.80 6.31 3.37
N VAL A 329 -8.40 7.09 2.36
CA VAL A 329 -8.10 8.52 2.54
C VAL A 329 -9.26 9.43 2.16
N ALA A 330 -10.37 8.86 1.66
CA ALA A 330 -11.58 9.58 1.31
C ALA A 330 -12.77 9.17 2.20
N LEU A 331 -12.49 8.76 3.44
CA LEU A 331 -13.51 8.37 4.42
C LEU A 331 -14.54 9.49 4.56
N ASN A 332 -15.80 9.12 4.75
CA ASN A 332 -16.93 10.05 4.90
C ASN A 332 -17.24 10.93 3.66
N LYS A 333 -16.64 10.65 2.50
CA LYS A 333 -17.04 11.27 1.23
C LYS A 333 -18.15 10.44 0.57
N SER A 334 -19.24 11.06 0.21
CA SER A 334 -20.41 10.36 -0.37
C SER A 334 -20.09 9.58 -1.65
N GLN A 335 -19.10 10.04 -2.43
CA GLN A 335 -18.63 9.35 -3.63
C GLN A 335 -17.80 8.11 -3.31
N ASN A 336 -17.24 8.03 -2.10
CA ASN A 336 -16.43 6.90 -1.64
C ASN A 336 -17.29 5.75 -1.13
N GLU A 337 -18.46 6.02 -0.57
CA GLU A 337 -19.40 5.01 -0.09
C GLU A 337 -20.11 4.34 -1.29
N VAL A 338 -19.73 3.08 -1.56
CA VAL A 338 -20.26 2.29 -2.69
C VAL A 338 -21.24 1.21 -2.27
N GLY A 339 -21.52 1.06 -0.98
CA GLY A 339 -22.50 0.08 -0.50
C GLY A 339 -22.35 -0.30 0.96
N TYR A 340 -22.83 -1.50 1.28
CA TYR A 340 -22.71 -2.09 2.63
C TYR A 340 -22.69 -3.62 2.55
N ILE A 341 -22.18 -4.25 3.62
CA ILE A 341 -22.25 -5.70 3.82
C ILE A 341 -23.29 -6.01 4.91
N ASP A 342 -24.14 -7.01 4.68
CA ASP A 342 -25.11 -7.47 5.66
C ASP A 342 -24.62 -8.70 6.44
N GLY A 343 -25.30 -9.05 7.54
CA GLY A 343 -24.97 -10.22 8.38
C GLY A 343 -25.17 -11.56 7.68
N TYR A 344 -25.78 -11.60 6.51
CA TYR A 344 -25.94 -12.80 5.69
C TYR A 344 -24.80 -13.00 4.69
N GLY A 345 -23.87 -12.05 4.62
CA GLY A 345 -22.72 -12.07 3.70
C GLY A 345 -23.06 -11.62 2.29
N ASN A 346 -24.10 -10.81 2.13
CA ASN A 346 -24.37 -10.18 0.85
C ASN A 346 -23.72 -8.80 0.82
N LEU A 347 -23.00 -8.54 -0.26
CA LEU A 347 -22.40 -7.24 -0.54
C LEU A 347 -23.37 -6.46 -1.45
N HIS A 348 -24.02 -5.46 -0.86
CA HIS A 348 -24.97 -4.59 -1.55
C HIS A 348 -24.23 -3.38 -2.13
N LEU A 349 -23.96 -3.38 -3.43
CA LEU A 349 -23.18 -2.34 -4.09
C LEU A 349 -24.05 -1.42 -4.94
N ASP A 350 -23.79 -0.12 -4.87
CA ASP A 350 -24.13 0.83 -5.91
C ASP A 350 -23.16 0.65 -7.09
N LEU A 351 -23.60 -0.09 -8.10
CA LEU A 351 -22.75 -0.47 -9.23
C LEU A 351 -22.22 0.76 -9.97
N LYS A 352 -23.01 1.81 -10.12
CA LYS A 352 -22.59 3.04 -10.81
C LYS A 352 -21.46 3.74 -10.07
N LYS A 353 -21.58 3.85 -8.74
CA LYS A 353 -20.49 4.42 -7.92
C LYS A 353 -19.25 3.55 -7.95
N ASN A 354 -19.38 2.22 -7.87
CA ASN A 354 -18.25 1.31 -7.93
C ASN A 354 -17.52 1.38 -9.28
N GLU A 355 -18.26 1.49 -10.39
CA GLU A 355 -17.72 1.63 -11.75
C GLU A 355 -16.84 2.88 -11.88
N VAL A 356 -17.23 4.01 -11.31
CA VAL A 356 -16.44 5.26 -11.33
C VAL A 356 -15.01 5.04 -10.81
N TRP A 357 -14.82 4.13 -9.86
CA TRP A 357 -13.50 3.81 -9.29
C TRP A 357 -12.74 2.74 -10.08
N SER A 358 -13.43 1.81 -10.71
CA SER A 358 -12.86 0.59 -11.26
C SER A 358 -12.92 0.49 -12.79
N GLU A 359 -13.69 1.35 -13.45
CA GLU A 359 -13.77 1.36 -14.89
C GLU A 359 -12.56 2.10 -15.49
N ASN A 360 -11.53 1.34 -15.81
CA ASN A 360 -10.33 1.86 -16.44
C ASN A 360 -10.53 1.96 -17.96
N ILE A 361 -11.02 3.10 -18.42
CA ILE A 361 -11.18 3.38 -19.86
C ILE A 361 -9.79 3.64 -20.46
N LEU A 362 -9.35 2.77 -21.35
CA LEU A 362 -8.09 2.94 -22.06
C LEU A 362 -8.34 3.66 -23.39
N TYR A 363 -7.60 4.73 -23.59
CA TYR A 363 -7.57 5.48 -24.86
C TYR A 363 -6.43 4.98 -25.74
N ASP A 364 -6.47 5.22 -27.04
CA ASP A 364 -5.40 4.80 -27.98
C ASP A 364 -4.01 5.25 -27.52
N LYS A 365 -3.89 6.47 -27.01
CA LYS A 365 -2.64 7.00 -26.45
C LYS A 365 -2.09 6.20 -25.25
N CYS A 366 -2.91 5.41 -24.56
CA CYS A 366 -2.47 4.59 -23.44
C CYS A 366 -1.60 3.44 -23.94
N PHE A 367 -1.89 2.87 -25.11
CA PHE A 367 -1.17 1.71 -25.64
C PHE A 367 0.26 2.03 -26.11
N SER A 368 0.59 3.31 -26.27
CA SER A 368 1.96 3.78 -26.50
C SER A 368 2.63 4.34 -25.23
N CYS A 369 1.99 4.27 -24.08
CA CYS A 369 2.51 4.81 -22.83
C CYS A 369 3.33 3.76 -22.07
N ASN A 370 4.57 4.11 -21.71
CA ASN A 370 5.46 3.24 -20.94
C ASN A 370 4.99 2.93 -19.49
N LYS A 371 3.90 3.55 -19.04
CA LYS A 371 3.28 3.33 -17.73
C LYS A 371 2.01 2.47 -17.81
N ILE A 372 1.63 1.98 -18.98
CA ILE A 372 0.33 1.33 -19.16
C ILE A 372 0.12 0.16 -18.20
N PHE A 373 1.12 -0.70 -18.01
CA PHE A 373 1.01 -1.91 -17.20
C PHE A 373 0.89 -1.65 -15.70
N SER A 374 1.35 -0.49 -15.23
CA SER A 374 1.23 -0.06 -13.83
C SER A 374 0.10 0.95 -13.61
N CYS A 375 -0.34 1.61 -14.69
CA CYS A 375 -1.35 2.64 -14.62
C CYS A 375 -2.74 2.09 -14.98
N LEU A 376 -2.86 1.33 -16.07
CA LEU A 376 -4.14 0.90 -16.67
C LEU A 376 -5.18 2.02 -16.75
N ASN A 377 -4.72 3.28 -16.92
CA ASN A 377 -5.51 4.49 -16.83
C ASN A 377 -6.30 4.63 -15.52
N ASN A 378 -5.70 4.19 -14.44
CA ASN A 378 -6.27 4.27 -13.10
C ASN A 378 -6.27 5.74 -12.62
N MET A 379 -7.35 6.44 -12.89
CA MET A 379 -7.53 7.81 -12.46
C MET A 379 -8.32 7.84 -11.16
N CYS A 380 -7.69 8.40 -10.10
CA CYS A 380 -8.39 8.67 -8.86
C CYS A 380 -9.52 9.69 -9.13
N PRO A 381 -10.77 9.42 -8.69
CA PRO A 381 -11.89 10.35 -8.88
C PRO A 381 -11.83 11.59 -7.95
N PHE A 382 -10.79 11.70 -7.09
CA PHE A 382 -10.53 12.85 -6.20
C PHE A 382 -9.27 13.62 -6.55
#